data_356949a2583777ad64a3c56bfff52905
#
_entry.id   356949a2583777ad64a3c56bfff52905
#
_cell.length_a   1.000
_cell.length_b   1.000
_cell.length_c   1.000
_cell.angle_alpha   90.00
_cell.angle_beta   90.00
_cell.angle_gamma   90.00
#
_symmetry.space_group_name_H-M   'P 1'
#
loop_
_entity.id
_entity.type
_entity.pdbx_description
1 polymer ?
#
loop_
_entity_poly.entity_id
_entity_poly.type
_entity_poly.pdbx_seq_one_letter_code
_entity_poly.pdbx_strand_id
1 'polypeptide(L)'
;SGIYPPLSQSVLTGLNVYNICASFIIILFAAFASNVSASVTKKKLEDENESLSSLANYDQLTGLLSRHCFLDKLGDYKHQTIILAMGDIDDFKIINDTYGHHCGDYVLKTVASIMKNCCIGFSYICRWGGEEFLFLFHSLSFDEACLKVSELCEGVDRFTFIYEGKPFHVTITFGVCERTDGEDFSNLIKRVDKRLY
;
A
#
# COMPACT_ATOMS: atom_id res chain seq x y z
N SER A 1 57.22 59.42 2.89
CA SER A 1 56.31 58.68 3.75
C SER A 1 55.04 59.51 3.93
N GLY A 2 54.02 59.22 3.12
CA GLY A 2 52.70 59.86 3.22
C GLY A 2 51.96 59.32 4.43
N ILE A 3 51.88 60.11 5.47
CA ILE A 3 51.02 59.84 6.62
C ILE A 3 49.67 60.44 6.24
N TYR A 4 48.70 59.56 5.88
CA TYR A 4 47.32 60.02 5.69
C TYR A 4 46.78 60.48 7.04
N PRO A 5 46.00 61.59 7.11
CA PRO A 5 45.39 62.01 8.35
C PRO A 5 44.42 60.95 8.88
N PRO A 6 44.31 60.77 10.19
CA PRO A 6 43.38 59.82 10.75
C PRO A 6 41.96 60.16 10.38
N LEU A 7 41.13 59.13 10.03
CA LEU A 7 39.74 59.30 9.73
C LEU A 7 38.99 59.98 10.88
N SER A 8 38.07 60.88 10.56
CA SER A 8 37.26 61.52 11.57
C SER A 8 36.37 60.49 12.31
N GLN A 9 36.09 60.78 13.58
CA GLN A 9 35.33 59.86 14.44
C GLN A 9 33.90 59.58 13.88
N SER A 10 33.31 60.53 13.16
CA SER A 10 32.00 60.37 12.47
C SER A 10 32.07 59.39 11.32
N VAL A 11 33.17 59.36 10.57
CA VAL A 11 33.37 58.39 9.46
C VAL A 11 33.55 56.97 10.01
N LEU A 12 34.31 56.82 11.11
CA LEU A 12 34.50 55.55 11.80
C LEU A 12 33.19 54.98 12.35
N THR A 13 32.32 55.83 12.93
CA THR A 13 31.00 55.45 13.43
C THR A 13 30.09 55.02 12.27
N GLY A 14 30.10 55.76 11.16
CA GLY A 14 29.31 55.44 9.96
C GLY A 14 29.71 54.08 9.36
N LEU A 15 31.04 53.77 9.28
CA LEU A 15 31.56 52.47 8.81
C LEU A 15 31.16 51.31 9.75
N ASN A 16 31.19 51.54 11.05
CA ASN A 16 30.75 50.51 12.01
C ASN A 16 29.25 50.21 11.89
N VAL A 17 28.38 51.24 11.76
CA VAL A 17 26.94 51.03 11.55
C VAL A 17 26.68 50.29 10.25
N TYR A 18 27.37 50.67 9.15
CA TYR A 18 27.26 50.00 7.87
C TYR A 18 27.63 48.52 7.98
N ASN A 19 28.76 48.18 8.62
CA ASN A 19 29.19 46.80 8.81
C ASN A 19 28.21 45.99 9.65
N ILE A 20 27.62 46.57 10.69
CA ILE A 20 26.60 45.92 11.51
C ILE A 20 25.36 45.62 10.68
N CYS A 21 24.85 46.59 9.92
CA CYS A 21 23.69 46.42 9.05
C CYS A 21 23.94 45.39 7.97
N ALA A 22 25.11 45.42 7.31
CA ALA A 22 25.48 44.45 6.30
C ALA A 22 25.55 43.02 6.88
N SER A 23 26.16 42.86 8.07
CA SER A 23 26.21 41.56 8.75
C SER A 23 24.83 41.05 9.10
N PHE A 24 23.91 41.90 9.55
CA PHE A 24 22.55 41.54 9.87
C PHE A 24 21.76 41.07 8.64
N ILE A 25 21.94 41.75 7.51
CA ILE A 25 21.33 41.34 6.22
C ILE A 25 21.84 39.97 5.77
N ILE A 26 23.15 39.73 5.89
CA ILE A 26 23.76 38.44 5.53
C ILE A 26 23.20 37.31 6.41
N ILE A 27 23.08 37.57 7.73
CA ILE A 27 22.52 36.56 8.66
C ILE A 27 21.04 36.26 8.32
N LEU A 28 20.23 37.28 8.05
CA LEU A 28 18.83 37.10 7.66
C LEU A 28 18.72 36.30 6.34
N PHE A 29 19.56 36.64 5.36
CA PHE A 29 19.57 35.91 4.08
C PHE A 29 20.01 34.48 4.26
N ALA A 30 21.03 34.22 5.07
CA ALA A 30 21.48 32.86 5.38
C ALA A 30 20.39 32.05 6.11
N ALA A 31 19.70 32.66 7.07
CA ALA A 31 18.59 32.03 7.78
C ALA A 31 17.42 31.73 6.84
N PHE A 32 17.08 32.68 5.95
CA PHE A 32 16.04 32.47 4.93
C PHE A 32 16.42 31.32 3.96
N ALA A 33 17.64 31.33 3.42
CA ALA A 33 18.13 30.27 2.54
C ALA A 33 18.13 28.88 3.22
N SER A 34 18.54 28.85 4.49
CA SER A 34 18.50 27.63 5.30
C SER A 34 17.08 27.09 5.47
N ASN A 35 16.11 27.97 5.79
CA ASN A 35 14.71 27.58 5.94
C ASN A 35 14.11 27.08 4.62
N VAL A 36 14.40 27.72 3.49
CA VAL A 36 13.97 27.26 2.17
C VAL A 36 14.57 25.88 1.84
N SER A 37 15.88 25.71 2.05
CA SER A 37 16.54 24.44 1.83
C SER A 37 15.95 23.32 2.71
N ALA A 38 15.72 23.59 3.99
CA ALA A 38 15.12 22.64 4.91
C ALA A 38 13.70 22.23 4.48
N SER A 39 12.88 23.18 4.01
CA SER A 39 11.52 22.88 3.55
C SER A 39 11.50 22.03 2.28
N VAL A 40 12.41 22.29 1.34
CA VAL A 40 12.56 21.48 0.11
C VAL A 40 13.01 20.06 0.44
N THR A 41 14.01 19.93 1.32
CA THR A 41 14.53 18.62 1.73
C THR A 41 13.45 17.81 2.47
N LYS A 42 12.67 18.46 3.35
CA LYS A 42 11.57 17.84 4.08
C LYS A 42 10.51 17.30 3.13
N LYS A 43 10.09 18.12 2.16
CA LYS A 43 9.10 17.70 1.16
C LYS A 43 9.59 16.51 0.33
N LYS A 44 10.85 16.53 -0.12
CA LYS A 44 11.44 15.42 -0.86
C LYS A 44 11.46 14.13 -0.04
N LEU A 45 11.80 14.21 1.25
CA LEU A 45 11.81 13.06 2.15
C LEU A 45 10.39 12.52 2.40
N GLU A 46 9.38 13.40 2.50
CA GLU A 46 7.98 13.02 2.61
C GLU A 46 7.51 12.28 1.35
N ASP A 47 7.81 12.80 0.15
CA ASP A 47 7.48 12.19 -1.13
C ASP A 47 8.16 10.81 -1.31
N GLU A 48 9.45 10.69 -0.93
CA GLU A 48 10.17 9.41 -0.94
C GLU A 48 9.57 8.40 0.06
N ASN A 49 9.22 8.85 1.25
CA ASN A 49 8.62 7.99 2.29
C ASN A 49 7.22 7.52 1.89
N GLU A 50 6.41 8.39 1.26
CA GLU A 50 5.10 8.02 0.73
C GLU A 50 5.22 6.99 -0.40
N SER A 51 6.21 7.16 -1.29
CA SER A 51 6.52 6.20 -2.35
C SER A 51 6.95 4.85 -1.79
N LEU A 52 7.85 4.82 -0.81
CA LEU A 52 8.29 3.59 -0.13
C LEU A 52 7.14 2.92 0.62
N SER A 53 6.28 3.70 1.29
CA SER A 53 5.09 3.19 1.98
C SER A 53 4.11 2.57 0.99
N SER A 54 3.87 3.20 -0.16
CA SER A 54 2.99 2.64 -1.18
C SER A 54 3.52 1.32 -1.76
N LEU A 55 4.84 1.21 -1.96
CA LEU A 55 5.51 -0.02 -2.38
C LEU A 55 5.41 -1.14 -1.34
N ALA A 56 5.41 -0.79 -0.03
CA ALA A 56 5.26 -1.75 1.06
C ALA A 56 3.80 -2.18 1.29
N ASN A 57 2.83 -1.30 1.00
CA ASN A 57 1.42 -1.50 1.34
C ASN A 57 0.62 -2.27 0.27
N TYR A 58 1.09 -2.31 -0.97
CA TYR A 58 0.38 -2.96 -2.07
C TYR A 58 1.25 -3.99 -2.79
N ASP A 59 0.63 -5.10 -3.20
CA ASP A 59 1.25 -6.05 -4.13
C ASP A 59 1.40 -5.42 -5.51
N GLN A 60 2.62 -5.38 -6.02
CA GLN A 60 2.97 -4.69 -7.27
C GLN A 60 2.31 -5.29 -8.50
N LEU A 61 2.00 -6.59 -8.48
CA LEU A 61 1.39 -7.28 -9.61
C LEU A 61 -0.11 -7.02 -9.69
N THR A 62 -0.82 -7.15 -8.56
CA THR A 62 -2.28 -7.13 -8.50
C THR A 62 -2.85 -5.80 -8.04
N GLY A 63 -2.04 -4.96 -7.38
CA GLY A 63 -2.48 -3.72 -6.75
C GLY A 63 -3.51 -3.94 -5.62
N LEU A 64 -3.57 -5.15 -5.06
CA LEU A 64 -4.25 -5.46 -3.80
C LEU A 64 -3.35 -5.07 -2.63
N LEU A 65 -3.88 -5.10 -1.40
CA LEU A 65 -3.04 -4.90 -0.22
C LEU A 65 -1.93 -5.96 -0.18
N SER A 66 -0.77 -5.56 0.32
CA SER A 66 0.26 -6.52 0.70
C SER A 66 -0.18 -7.25 1.97
N ARG A 67 0.39 -8.44 2.20
CA ARG A 67 0.16 -9.21 3.43
C ARG A 67 0.44 -8.38 4.69
N HIS A 68 1.50 -7.57 4.68
CA HIS A 68 1.87 -6.71 5.81
C HIS A 68 0.78 -5.67 6.10
N CYS A 69 0.38 -4.90 5.11
CA CYS A 69 -0.66 -3.89 5.25
C CYS A 69 -2.01 -4.49 5.67
N PHE A 70 -2.34 -5.68 5.16
CA PHE A 70 -3.55 -6.40 5.54
C PHE A 70 -3.56 -6.78 7.03
N LEU A 71 -2.43 -7.29 7.55
CA LEU A 71 -2.29 -7.63 8.98
C LEU A 71 -2.41 -6.41 9.89
N ASP A 72 -1.89 -5.26 9.47
CA ASP A 72 -2.09 -3.99 10.18
C ASP A 72 -3.57 -3.61 10.22
N LYS A 73 -4.26 -3.69 9.07
CA LYS A 73 -5.71 -3.46 8.98
C LYS A 73 -6.51 -4.43 9.84
N LEU A 74 -6.12 -5.69 9.88
CA LEU A 74 -6.76 -6.69 10.74
C LEU A 74 -6.68 -6.29 12.22
N GLY A 75 -5.57 -5.67 12.65
CA GLY A 75 -5.36 -5.15 13.99
C GLY A 75 -6.40 -4.12 14.42
N ASP A 76 -6.93 -3.31 13.51
CA ASP A 76 -7.95 -2.29 13.76
C ASP A 76 -9.29 -2.93 14.22
N TYR A 77 -9.52 -4.21 13.91
CA TYR A 77 -10.75 -4.97 14.20
C TYR A 77 -10.62 -5.93 15.41
N LYS A 78 -9.63 -5.71 16.28
CA LYS A 78 -9.32 -6.61 17.40
C LYS A 78 -10.51 -6.93 18.32
N HIS A 79 -11.46 -6.01 18.45
CA HIS A 79 -12.63 -6.13 19.33
C HIS A 79 -13.96 -6.26 18.57
N GLN A 80 -13.91 -6.57 17.28
CA GLN A 80 -15.09 -6.68 16.43
C GLN A 80 -15.26 -8.10 15.92
N THR A 81 -16.51 -8.46 15.65
CA THR A 81 -16.82 -9.66 14.88
C THR A 81 -16.43 -9.40 13.41
N ILE A 82 -15.60 -10.24 12.88
CA ILE A 82 -15.12 -10.18 11.49
C ILE A 82 -15.20 -11.55 10.85
N ILE A 83 -15.23 -11.55 9.51
CA ILE A 83 -15.19 -12.77 8.71
C ILE A 83 -13.95 -12.72 7.84
N LEU A 84 -13.17 -13.80 7.84
CA LEU A 84 -12.09 -14.00 6.89
C LEU A 84 -12.51 -15.02 5.84
N ALA A 85 -12.14 -14.75 4.58
CA ALA A 85 -12.21 -15.73 3.51
C ALA A 85 -10.84 -15.83 2.84
N MET A 86 -10.35 -17.05 2.68
CA MET A 86 -9.11 -17.33 1.95
C MET A 86 -9.47 -18.04 0.65
N GLY A 87 -8.96 -17.52 -0.46
CA GLY A 87 -9.18 -18.06 -1.80
C GLY A 87 -7.87 -18.46 -2.45
N ASP A 88 -7.91 -19.54 -3.21
CA ASP A 88 -6.80 -20.07 -3.99
C ASP A 88 -7.27 -20.34 -5.43
N ILE A 89 -6.47 -19.92 -6.42
CA ILE A 89 -6.79 -20.17 -7.83
C ILE A 89 -6.54 -21.63 -8.16
N ASP A 90 -7.60 -22.32 -8.54
CA ASP A 90 -7.53 -23.75 -8.85
C ASP A 90 -6.58 -24.02 -10.03
N ASP A 91 -5.74 -25.04 -9.87
CA ASP A 91 -4.80 -25.50 -10.90
C ASP A 91 -3.84 -24.43 -11.44
N PHE A 92 -3.55 -23.36 -10.66
CA PHE A 92 -2.71 -22.25 -11.10
C PHE A 92 -1.33 -22.68 -11.60
N LYS A 93 -0.75 -23.71 -10.98
CA LYS A 93 0.51 -24.29 -11.44
C LYS A 93 0.38 -24.86 -12.86
N ILE A 94 -0.73 -25.52 -13.19
CA ILE A 94 -0.99 -26.07 -14.54
C ILE A 94 -1.07 -24.94 -15.56
N ILE A 95 -1.68 -23.80 -15.20
CA ILE A 95 -1.71 -22.61 -16.05
C ILE A 95 -0.30 -22.11 -16.35
N ASN A 96 0.54 -21.97 -15.32
CA ASN A 96 1.93 -21.55 -15.48
C ASN A 96 2.75 -22.54 -16.32
N ASP A 97 2.60 -23.83 -16.07
CA ASP A 97 3.33 -24.88 -16.78
C ASP A 97 2.90 -24.97 -18.26
N THR A 98 1.63 -24.66 -18.55
CA THR A 98 1.06 -24.76 -19.91
C THR A 98 1.30 -23.51 -20.76
N TYR A 99 1.09 -22.31 -20.16
CA TYR A 99 1.07 -21.01 -20.87
C TYR A 99 2.21 -20.08 -20.47
N GLY A 100 3.03 -20.46 -19.49
CA GLY A 100 4.13 -19.67 -18.97
C GLY A 100 3.71 -18.66 -17.89
N HIS A 101 4.69 -18.16 -17.13
CA HIS A 101 4.47 -17.25 -16.01
C HIS A 101 3.81 -15.92 -16.39
N HIS A 102 4.00 -15.42 -17.61
CA HIS A 102 3.32 -14.21 -18.08
C HIS A 102 1.80 -14.40 -18.18
N CYS A 103 1.35 -15.61 -18.55
CA CYS A 103 -0.07 -15.94 -18.51
C CYS A 103 -0.59 -16.01 -17.06
N GLY A 104 0.17 -16.63 -16.15
CA GLY A 104 -0.15 -16.62 -14.72
C GLY A 104 -0.28 -15.20 -14.16
N ASP A 105 0.63 -14.30 -14.49
CA ASP A 105 0.55 -12.89 -14.11
C ASP A 105 -0.71 -12.20 -14.65
N TYR A 106 -1.09 -12.50 -15.89
CA TYR A 106 -2.34 -12.00 -16.49
C TYR A 106 -3.57 -12.53 -15.72
N VAL A 107 -3.58 -13.82 -15.38
CA VAL A 107 -4.65 -14.44 -14.57
C VAL A 107 -4.75 -13.76 -13.20
N LEU A 108 -3.66 -13.63 -12.48
CA LEU A 108 -3.61 -12.97 -11.16
C LEU A 108 -4.16 -11.54 -11.20
N LYS A 109 -3.77 -10.75 -12.19
CA LYS A 109 -4.27 -9.37 -12.38
C LYS A 109 -5.76 -9.34 -12.66
N THR A 110 -6.23 -10.25 -13.52
CA THR A 110 -7.64 -10.32 -13.90
C THR A 110 -8.53 -10.74 -12.73
N VAL A 111 -8.14 -11.80 -12.01
CA VAL A 111 -8.83 -12.27 -10.80
C VAL A 111 -8.87 -11.16 -9.75
N ALA A 112 -7.74 -10.49 -9.48
CA ALA A 112 -7.69 -9.38 -8.54
C ALA A 112 -8.62 -8.22 -8.95
N SER A 113 -8.77 -7.94 -10.24
CA SER A 113 -9.71 -6.93 -10.75
C SER A 113 -11.16 -7.33 -10.51
N ILE A 114 -11.51 -8.60 -10.76
CA ILE A 114 -12.84 -9.14 -10.47
C ILE A 114 -13.14 -9.00 -8.97
N MET A 115 -12.20 -9.41 -8.11
CA MET A 115 -12.32 -9.30 -6.65
C MET A 115 -12.57 -7.86 -6.19
N LYS A 116 -11.80 -6.90 -6.69
CA LYS A 116 -11.99 -5.48 -6.37
C LYS A 116 -13.39 -5.00 -6.72
N ASN A 117 -13.87 -5.33 -7.91
CA ASN A 117 -15.19 -4.88 -8.38
C ASN A 117 -16.35 -5.48 -7.59
N CYS A 118 -16.23 -6.76 -7.17
CA CYS A 118 -17.26 -7.44 -6.40
C CYS A 118 -17.34 -6.99 -4.93
N CYS A 119 -16.25 -6.48 -4.37
CA CYS A 119 -16.11 -6.29 -2.93
C CYS A 119 -15.86 -4.83 -2.49
N ILE A 120 -16.19 -3.85 -3.33
CA ILE A 120 -16.00 -2.43 -3.02
C ILE A 120 -16.81 -2.02 -1.78
N GLY A 121 -16.13 -1.45 -0.80
CA GLY A 121 -16.76 -0.74 0.34
C GLY A 121 -17.04 -1.57 1.58
N PHE A 122 -16.88 -2.91 1.56
CA PHE A 122 -17.17 -3.78 2.71
C PHE A 122 -16.09 -4.82 3.02
N SER A 123 -14.97 -4.78 2.31
CA SER A 123 -13.85 -5.68 2.57
C SER A 123 -12.48 -5.04 2.32
N TYR A 124 -11.47 -5.59 2.98
CA TYR A 124 -10.08 -5.46 2.60
C TYR A 124 -9.65 -6.76 1.92
N ILE A 125 -8.88 -6.63 0.85
CA ILE A 125 -8.40 -7.78 0.07
C ILE A 125 -6.89 -7.67 -0.06
N CYS A 126 -6.16 -8.75 0.23
CA CYS A 126 -4.73 -8.82 -0.02
C CYS A 126 -4.36 -10.04 -0.87
N ARG A 127 -3.24 -9.95 -1.56
CA ARG A 127 -2.55 -11.12 -2.06
C ARG A 127 -1.72 -11.71 -0.94
N TRP A 128 -2.14 -12.89 -0.45
CA TRP A 128 -1.56 -13.55 0.71
C TRP A 128 -0.31 -14.35 0.37
N GLY A 129 -0.32 -15.03 -0.77
CA GLY A 129 0.75 -15.86 -1.31
C GLY A 129 0.85 -15.78 -2.83
N GLY A 130 1.41 -16.78 -3.45
CA GLY A 130 1.59 -16.85 -4.91
C GLY A 130 0.28 -16.68 -5.68
N GLU A 131 -0.66 -17.57 -5.45
CA GLU A 131 -2.01 -17.62 -6.01
C GLU A 131 -3.12 -17.47 -4.97
N GLU A 132 -2.75 -17.19 -3.71
CA GLU A 132 -3.64 -17.10 -2.57
C GLU A 132 -4.06 -15.65 -2.29
N PHE A 133 -5.33 -15.45 -1.95
CA PHE A 133 -5.94 -14.18 -1.60
C PHE A 133 -6.66 -14.28 -0.26
N LEU A 134 -6.54 -13.24 0.58
CA LEU A 134 -7.21 -13.18 1.87
C LEU A 134 -8.11 -11.95 1.92
N PHE A 135 -9.35 -12.17 2.37
CA PHE A 135 -10.39 -11.15 2.52
C PHE A 135 -10.70 -10.95 4.00
N LEU A 136 -10.88 -9.71 4.38
CA LEU A 136 -11.46 -9.29 5.65
C LEU A 136 -12.79 -8.60 5.38
N PHE A 137 -13.91 -9.24 5.71
CA PHE A 137 -15.23 -8.62 5.73
C PHE A 137 -15.52 -8.07 7.13
N HIS A 138 -15.77 -6.76 7.23
CA HIS A 138 -15.93 -6.06 8.49
C HIS A 138 -17.32 -5.48 8.71
N SER A 139 -18.21 -5.55 7.71
CA SER A 139 -19.54 -4.93 7.73
C SER A 139 -20.63 -5.88 7.21
N LEU A 140 -20.34 -7.16 7.09
CA LEU A 140 -21.26 -8.18 6.61
C LEU A 140 -21.50 -9.21 7.69
N SER A 141 -22.70 -9.81 7.70
CA SER A 141 -22.98 -11.06 8.39
C SER A 141 -22.28 -12.23 7.70
N PHE A 142 -22.18 -13.36 8.38
CA PHE A 142 -21.55 -14.57 7.82
C PHE A 142 -22.23 -15.04 6.53
N ASP A 143 -23.58 -15.01 6.51
CA ASP A 143 -24.35 -15.41 5.32
C ASP A 143 -24.12 -14.47 4.14
N GLU A 144 -24.10 -13.15 4.40
CA GLU A 144 -23.80 -12.15 3.37
C GLU A 144 -22.37 -12.30 2.82
N ALA A 145 -21.39 -12.58 3.69
CA ALA A 145 -20.02 -12.84 3.26
C ALA A 145 -19.93 -14.11 2.40
N CYS A 146 -20.64 -15.18 2.77
CA CYS A 146 -20.72 -16.41 1.98
C CYS A 146 -21.36 -16.15 0.60
N LEU A 147 -22.42 -15.36 0.53
CA LEU A 147 -23.04 -14.97 -0.75
C LEU A 147 -22.07 -14.18 -1.62
N LYS A 148 -21.33 -13.23 -1.03
CA LYS A 148 -20.31 -12.46 -1.76
C LYS A 148 -19.18 -13.33 -2.30
N VAL A 149 -18.73 -14.28 -1.53
CA VAL A 149 -17.73 -15.27 -1.96
C VAL A 149 -18.26 -16.13 -3.11
N SER A 150 -19.54 -16.58 -3.04
CA SER A 150 -20.18 -17.33 -4.13
C SER A 150 -20.28 -16.50 -5.41
N GLU A 151 -20.73 -15.24 -5.32
CA GLU A 151 -20.78 -14.31 -6.46
C GLU A 151 -19.39 -14.12 -7.10
N LEU A 152 -18.35 -14.10 -6.28
CA LEU A 152 -16.97 -13.96 -6.72
C LEU A 152 -16.48 -15.20 -7.47
N CYS A 153 -16.73 -16.40 -6.91
CA CYS A 153 -16.42 -17.68 -7.59
C CYS A 153 -17.12 -17.72 -8.96
N GLU A 154 -18.41 -17.41 -9.01
CA GLU A 154 -19.16 -17.37 -10.27
C GLU A 154 -18.61 -16.31 -11.23
N GLY A 155 -18.19 -15.15 -10.73
CA GLY A 155 -17.60 -14.08 -11.54
C GLY A 155 -16.28 -14.49 -12.20
N VAL A 156 -15.45 -15.25 -11.49
CA VAL A 156 -14.20 -15.81 -12.03
C VAL A 156 -14.48 -16.92 -13.04
N ASP A 157 -15.37 -17.87 -12.71
CA ASP A 157 -15.71 -19.01 -13.57
C ASP A 157 -16.35 -18.57 -14.90
N ARG A 158 -17.23 -17.56 -14.87
CA ARG A 158 -17.87 -17.01 -16.09
C ARG A 158 -16.93 -16.18 -16.95
N PHE A 159 -15.79 -15.75 -16.42
CA PHE A 159 -14.86 -14.93 -17.18
C PHE A 159 -14.05 -15.79 -18.15
N THR A 160 -14.14 -15.48 -19.44
CA THR A 160 -13.32 -16.15 -20.44
C THR A 160 -11.96 -15.47 -20.54
N PHE A 161 -10.93 -16.12 -20.02
CA PHE A 161 -9.55 -15.68 -20.16
C PHE A 161 -9.09 -15.94 -21.61
N ILE A 162 -8.41 -14.96 -22.21
CA ILE A 162 -7.85 -15.11 -23.55
C ILE A 162 -6.36 -14.78 -23.49
N TYR A 163 -5.52 -15.76 -23.82
CA TYR A 163 -4.08 -15.57 -23.89
C TYR A 163 -3.54 -16.10 -25.22
N GLU A 164 -2.80 -15.26 -25.96
CA GLU A 164 -2.31 -15.55 -27.31
C GLU A 164 -3.42 -16.06 -28.26
N GLY A 165 -4.64 -15.50 -28.15
CA GLY A 165 -5.78 -15.86 -28.97
C GLY A 165 -6.48 -17.17 -28.57
N LYS A 166 -6.03 -17.85 -27.51
CA LYS A 166 -6.63 -19.09 -27.01
C LYS A 166 -7.50 -18.80 -25.78
N PRO A 167 -8.80 -19.15 -25.80
CA PRO A 167 -9.65 -19.02 -24.63
C PRO A 167 -9.43 -20.18 -23.66
N PHE A 168 -9.51 -19.88 -22.34
CA PHE A 168 -9.53 -20.88 -21.28
C PHE A 168 -10.31 -20.36 -20.08
N HIS A 169 -10.65 -21.23 -19.12
CA HIS A 169 -11.37 -20.91 -17.91
C HIS A 169 -10.50 -21.11 -16.70
N VAL A 170 -10.78 -20.36 -15.65
CA VAL A 170 -10.12 -20.44 -14.35
C VAL A 170 -11.20 -20.46 -13.30
N THR A 171 -11.03 -21.27 -12.27
CA THR A 171 -11.88 -21.27 -11.09
C THR A 171 -11.07 -20.89 -9.86
N ILE A 172 -11.77 -20.57 -8.78
CA ILE A 172 -11.17 -20.23 -7.49
C ILE A 172 -11.98 -20.87 -6.37
N THR A 173 -11.30 -21.49 -5.43
CA THR A 173 -11.90 -22.11 -4.25
C THR A 173 -11.70 -21.22 -3.03
N PHE A 174 -12.71 -21.17 -2.13
CA PHE A 174 -12.64 -20.37 -0.90
C PHE A 174 -12.97 -21.17 0.35
N GLY A 175 -12.18 -20.89 1.42
CA GLY A 175 -12.56 -21.21 2.80
C GLY A 175 -13.07 -19.94 3.48
N VAL A 176 -14.18 -20.01 4.24
CA VAL A 176 -14.76 -18.88 4.98
C VAL A 176 -14.89 -19.20 6.45
N CYS A 177 -14.47 -18.28 7.34
CA CYS A 177 -14.59 -18.41 8.79
C CYS A 177 -14.99 -17.09 9.43
N GLU A 178 -15.95 -17.16 10.34
CA GLU A 178 -16.22 -16.07 11.27
C GLU A 178 -15.31 -16.18 12.49
N ARG A 179 -14.84 -15.05 13.01
CA ARG A 179 -14.04 -14.99 14.22
C ARG A 179 -14.88 -15.35 15.44
N THR A 180 -14.38 -16.23 16.27
CA THR A 180 -14.99 -16.55 17.58
C THR A 180 -14.51 -15.58 18.67
N ASP A 181 -15.32 -15.39 19.72
CA ASP A 181 -14.98 -14.50 20.83
C ASP A 181 -13.62 -14.86 21.44
N GLY A 182 -12.74 -13.86 21.57
CA GLY A 182 -11.41 -14.04 22.14
C GLY A 182 -10.41 -14.77 21.24
N GLU A 183 -10.79 -15.17 20.02
CA GLU A 183 -9.89 -15.83 19.09
C GLU A 183 -8.79 -14.88 18.60
N ASP A 184 -7.55 -15.37 18.65
CA ASP A 184 -6.42 -14.66 18.08
C ASP A 184 -6.44 -14.76 16.55
N PHE A 185 -6.01 -13.69 15.85
CA PHE A 185 -6.02 -13.63 14.39
C PHE A 185 -5.16 -14.71 13.73
N SER A 186 -4.07 -15.12 14.36
CA SER A 186 -3.24 -16.19 13.82
C SER A 186 -3.98 -17.54 13.81
N ASN A 187 -4.84 -17.78 14.79
CA ASN A 187 -5.67 -18.99 14.84
C ASN A 187 -6.83 -18.92 13.83
N LEU A 188 -7.47 -17.75 13.69
CA LEU A 188 -8.50 -17.52 12.68
C LEU A 188 -7.94 -17.74 11.25
N ILE A 189 -6.75 -17.21 10.95
CA ILE A 189 -6.08 -17.39 9.66
C ILE A 189 -5.79 -18.88 9.42
N LYS A 190 -5.25 -19.60 10.39
CA LYS A 190 -5.02 -21.07 10.28
C LYS A 190 -6.32 -21.83 10.07
N ARG A 191 -7.42 -21.38 10.68
CA ARG A 191 -8.71 -22.05 10.58
C ARG A 191 -9.35 -21.82 9.22
N VAL A 192 -9.20 -20.64 8.63
CA VAL A 192 -9.70 -20.35 7.29
C VAL A 192 -8.88 -21.07 6.22
N ASP A 193 -7.55 -21.11 6.37
CA ASP A 193 -6.63 -21.88 5.53
C ASP A 193 -7.01 -23.38 5.52
N LYS A 194 -7.25 -23.97 6.69
CA LYS A 194 -7.67 -25.36 6.81
C LYS A 194 -9.04 -25.67 6.19
N ARG A 195 -9.88 -24.67 5.94
CA ARG A 195 -11.17 -24.86 5.25
C ARG A 195 -11.08 -24.73 3.74
N LEU A 196 -9.98 -24.21 3.25
CA LEU A 196 -9.69 -24.09 1.83
C LEU A 196 -9.32 -25.48 1.24
N TYR A 197 -8.65 -26.32 2.05
CA TYR A 197 -8.25 -27.69 1.76
C TYR A 197 -9.06 -28.69 2.60
#